data_3bd53cfc9ee4c5b24f6964313eae3e3e
#
_entry.id   3bd53cfc9ee4c5b24f6964313eae3e3e
#
_cell.length_a   1.000
_cell.length_b   1.000
_cell.length_c   1.000
_cell.angle_alpha   90.00
_cell.angle_beta   90.00
_cell.angle_gamma   90.00
#
_symmetry.space_group_name_H-M   'P 1'
#
loop_
_entity.id
_entity.type
_entity.pdbx_description
1 polymer ?
#
loop_
_entity_poly.entity_id
_entity_poly.type
_entity_poly.pdbx_seq_one_letter_code
_entity_poly.pdbx_strand_id
1 'polypeptide(L)'
;MGKGKLAKFADMASYENVFQYPFSVVEHVPFEMKGHWREEYFHNDNPIVLELGCGKGEYTVGLAERYPDINFIGVDIKGARMWTGATQAIKEGLKNVAFLRTNIEIIERFFSEDEVQEIWLTFSDPQMKNPRKRLTSTYFMERYRKFLVDGGIIHLKTDSNFLFTYTTYMVEHNHLPIEERTDDLYHASHLSPLTTRILSIQTYYESMWIARGLNIKYMKWRLPRTGTLAEPDVEIELDDYRSYHRTKRSSLDKAK
;
A
#
# COMPACT_ATOMS: atom_id res chain seq x y z
N MET A 1 10.85 -20.20 18.39
CA MET A 1 9.93 -19.19 18.97
C MET A 1 10.12 -17.87 18.21
N GLY A 2 9.04 -17.23 17.73
CA GLY A 2 9.13 -15.92 17.06
C GLY A 2 9.52 -14.82 18.06
N LYS A 3 10.30 -13.83 17.61
CA LYS A 3 10.64 -12.65 18.42
C LYS A 3 9.39 -11.95 18.96
N GLY A 4 9.41 -11.57 20.23
CA GLY A 4 8.35 -10.78 20.85
C GLY A 4 8.22 -9.37 20.22
N LYS A 5 7.08 -8.71 20.41
CA LYS A 5 6.78 -7.40 19.81
C LYS A 5 7.83 -6.34 20.18
N LEU A 6 8.25 -6.28 21.44
CA LEU A 6 9.26 -5.31 21.91
C LEU A 6 10.63 -5.54 21.27
N ALA A 7 11.06 -6.81 21.13
CA ALA A 7 12.31 -7.14 20.46
C ALA A 7 12.31 -6.73 18.98
N LYS A 8 11.18 -6.87 18.28
CA LYS A 8 11.05 -6.40 16.90
C LYS A 8 11.17 -4.87 16.77
N PHE A 9 10.64 -4.12 17.74
CA PHE A 9 10.79 -2.66 17.74
C PHE A 9 12.23 -2.24 18.04
N ALA A 10 12.93 -2.96 18.93
CA ALA A 10 14.35 -2.72 19.19
C ALA A 10 15.22 -2.99 17.95
N ASP A 11 14.98 -4.10 17.25
CA ASP A 11 15.66 -4.40 15.99
C ASP A 11 15.45 -3.27 14.98
N MET A 12 14.17 -2.86 14.75
CA MET A 12 13.83 -1.83 13.78
C MET A 12 14.45 -0.45 14.08
N ALA A 13 14.75 -0.18 15.34
CA ALA A 13 15.45 1.06 15.73
C ALA A 13 16.91 1.10 15.25
N SER A 14 17.51 -0.07 14.98
CA SER A 14 18.88 -0.21 14.47
C SER A 14 18.97 -0.48 12.96
N TYR A 15 17.84 -0.66 12.27
CA TYR A 15 17.82 -0.98 10.85
C TYR A 15 18.01 0.27 9.99
N GLU A 16 19.01 0.25 9.12
CA GLU A 16 19.30 1.34 8.17
C GLU A 16 18.16 1.60 7.18
N ASN A 17 17.40 0.55 6.84
CA ASN A 17 16.28 0.62 5.90
C ASN A 17 14.92 0.95 6.56
N VAL A 18 14.89 1.37 7.85
CA VAL A 18 13.65 1.66 8.57
C VAL A 18 13.63 3.06 9.14
N PHE A 19 12.63 3.84 8.74
CA PHE A 19 12.36 5.21 9.18
C PHE A 19 11.10 5.24 10.04
N GLN A 20 11.21 5.65 11.31
CA GLN A 20 10.11 5.63 12.26
C GLN A 20 9.68 7.05 12.65
N TYR A 21 8.63 7.54 12.01
CA TYR A 21 8.12 8.89 12.17
C TYR A 21 6.61 8.89 12.48
N PRO A 22 6.20 8.56 13.73
CA PRO A 22 4.81 8.73 14.14
C PRO A 22 4.42 10.22 14.14
N PHE A 23 3.12 10.51 14.10
CA PHE A 23 2.60 11.87 14.02
C PHE A 23 3.23 12.80 15.09
N SER A 24 3.35 12.33 16.32
CA SER A 24 3.94 13.09 17.45
C SER A 24 5.38 13.57 17.21
N VAL A 25 6.12 12.92 16.35
CA VAL A 25 7.48 13.33 15.97
C VAL A 25 7.43 14.33 14.81
N VAL A 26 6.67 14.03 13.76
CA VAL A 26 6.62 14.85 12.52
C VAL A 26 5.87 16.17 12.75
N GLU A 27 5.07 16.27 13.81
CA GLU A 27 4.38 17.52 14.17
C GLU A 27 5.38 18.62 14.54
N HIS A 28 6.52 18.24 15.12
CA HIS A 28 7.52 19.17 15.67
C HIS A 28 8.82 19.24 14.87
N VAL A 29 9.12 18.21 14.08
CA VAL A 29 10.39 18.10 13.33
C VAL A 29 10.08 17.81 11.87
N PRO A 30 10.52 18.66 10.92
CA PRO A 30 10.44 18.35 9.50
C PRO A 30 11.18 17.04 9.19
N PHE A 31 10.67 16.30 8.22
CA PHE A 31 11.36 15.12 7.71
C PHE A 31 12.43 15.56 6.70
N GLU A 32 13.68 15.47 7.09
CA GLU A 32 14.82 16.03 6.32
C GLU A 32 14.98 15.39 4.94
N MET A 33 14.65 14.11 4.79
CA MET A 33 14.76 13.40 3.50
C MET A 33 13.63 13.70 2.51
N LYS A 34 12.66 14.55 2.87
CA LYS A 34 11.59 14.95 1.95
C LYS A 34 12.18 15.66 0.73
N GLY A 35 12.03 15.08 -0.45
CA GLY A 35 12.63 15.56 -1.70
C GLY A 35 14.04 15.04 -1.95
N HIS A 36 14.62 14.30 -1.01
CA HIS A 36 16.01 13.83 -1.06
C HIS A 36 16.17 12.31 -0.90
N TRP A 37 15.10 11.54 -1.01
CA TRP A 37 15.14 10.08 -0.87
C TRP A 37 16.14 9.41 -1.82
N ARG A 38 16.26 9.90 -3.06
CA ARG A 38 17.20 9.37 -4.06
C ARG A 38 18.64 9.64 -3.68
N GLU A 39 18.95 10.86 -3.22
CA GLU A 39 20.29 11.31 -2.88
C GLU A 39 20.74 10.76 -1.52
N GLU A 40 19.93 10.96 -0.47
CA GLU A 40 20.32 10.74 0.92
C GLU A 40 20.20 9.28 1.37
N TYR A 41 19.28 8.50 0.75
CA TYR A 41 19.09 7.10 1.14
C TYR A 41 19.43 6.11 0.03
N PHE A 42 18.83 6.25 -1.15
CA PHE A 42 19.03 5.26 -2.22
C PHE A 42 20.34 5.43 -2.98
N HIS A 43 20.92 6.63 -2.96
CA HIS A 43 22.15 7.00 -3.67
C HIS A 43 22.09 6.70 -5.17
N ASN A 44 20.93 6.93 -5.79
CA ASN A 44 20.67 6.74 -7.21
C ASN A 44 19.50 7.60 -7.68
N ASP A 45 19.30 7.71 -9.01
CA ASP A 45 18.22 8.49 -9.65
C ASP A 45 17.00 7.64 -10.04
N ASN A 46 16.92 6.39 -9.58
CA ASN A 46 15.85 5.47 -9.95
C ASN A 46 14.46 5.98 -9.50
N PRO A 47 13.40 5.65 -10.24
CA PRO A 47 12.04 6.00 -9.85
C PRO A 47 11.67 5.42 -8.48
N ILE A 48 10.85 6.17 -7.73
CA ILE A 48 10.36 5.74 -6.41
C ILE A 48 8.92 5.25 -6.52
N VAL A 49 8.66 4.06 -5.99
CA VAL A 49 7.35 3.42 -5.92
C VAL A 49 6.98 3.16 -4.47
N LEU A 50 5.76 3.52 -4.07
CA LEU A 50 5.26 3.30 -2.71
C LEU A 50 4.31 2.12 -2.63
N GLU A 51 4.40 1.33 -1.56
CA GLU A 51 3.31 0.45 -1.12
C GLU A 51 2.70 1.02 0.16
N LEU A 52 1.45 1.49 0.09
CA LEU A 52 0.75 2.06 1.23
C LEU A 52 -0.10 1.00 1.94
N GLY A 53 0.22 0.76 3.21
CA GLY A 53 -0.35 -0.33 4.00
C GLY A 53 0.41 -1.65 3.81
N CYS A 54 1.74 -1.59 3.66
CA CYS A 54 2.60 -2.73 3.30
C CYS A 54 2.55 -3.94 4.25
N GLY A 55 1.99 -3.78 5.45
CA GLY A 55 1.84 -4.87 6.40
C GLY A 55 3.16 -5.54 6.77
N LYS A 56 3.41 -6.74 6.23
CA LYS A 56 4.68 -7.46 6.41
C LYS A 56 5.77 -7.07 5.41
N GLY A 57 5.45 -6.24 4.42
CA GLY A 57 6.38 -5.83 3.36
C GLY A 57 6.65 -6.89 2.30
N GLU A 58 5.83 -7.94 2.23
CA GLU A 58 6.02 -9.06 1.29
C GLU A 58 5.97 -8.58 -0.16
N TYR A 59 5.06 -7.64 -0.46
CA TYR A 59 4.92 -7.08 -1.81
C TYR A 59 6.05 -6.09 -2.11
N THR A 60 6.37 -5.19 -1.17
CA THR A 60 7.49 -4.23 -1.28
C THR A 60 8.81 -4.94 -1.59
N VAL A 61 9.16 -6.00 -0.82
CA VAL A 61 10.40 -6.78 -1.02
C VAL A 61 10.35 -7.54 -2.34
N GLY A 62 9.24 -8.23 -2.63
CA GLY A 62 9.12 -9.00 -3.86
C GLY A 62 9.15 -8.15 -5.14
N LEU A 63 8.75 -6.88 -5.08
CA LEU A 63 8.95 -5.92 -6.17
C LEU A 63 10.42 -5.52 -6.29
N ALA A 64 11.06 -5.20 -5.17
CA ALA A 64 12.46 -4.78 -5.15
C ALA A 64 13.42 -5.85 -5.69
N GLU A 65 13.17 -7.13 -5.37
CA GLU A 65 13.92 -8.26 -5.91
C GLU A 65 13.81 -8.37 -7.45
N ARG A 66 12.63 -8.03 -7.99
CA ARG A 66 12.35 -8.16 -9.43
C ARG A 66 12.80 -6.98 -10.28
N TYR A 67 12.89 -5.81 -9.66
CA TYR A 67 13.14 -4.53 -10.32
C TYR A 67 14.27 -3.75 -9.61
N PRO A 68 15.54 -4.16 -9.81
CA PRO A 68 16.67 -3.53 -9.14
C PRO A 68 16.88 -2.05 -9.52
N ASP A 69 16.34 -1.64 -10.67
CA ASP A 69 16.42 -0.27 -11.17
C ASP A 69 15.23 0.61 -10.74
N ILE A 70 14.47 0.17 -9.73
CA ILE A 70 13.35 0.89 -9.13
C ILE A 70 13.53 0.88 -7.62
N ASN A 71 13.29 2.00 -6.96
CA ASN A 71 13.33 2.14 -5.51
C ASN A 71 11.93 1.92 -4.92
N PHE A 72 11.80 1.10 -3.88
CA PHE A 72 10.54 0.78 -3.25
C PHE A 72 10.50 1.22 -1.79
N ILE A 73 9.40 1.86 -1.39
CA ILE A 73 9.18 2.26 0.01
C ILE A 73 7.86 1.68 0.50
N GLY A 74 7.95 0.75 1.44
CA GLY A 74 6.78 0.20 2.15
C GLY A 74 6.37 1.08 3.32
N VAL A 75 5.10 1.51 3.36
CA VAL A 75 4.57 2.39 4.40
C VAL A 75 3.49 1.68 5.22
N ASP A 76 3.62 1.64 6.54
CA ASP A 76 2.59 1.14 7.47
C ASP A 76 2.81 1.73 8.87
N ILE A 77 1.74 1.80 9.66
CA ILE A 77 1.81 2.18 11.08
C ILE A 77 2.23 1.00 11.99
N LYS A 78 2.03 -0.25 11.51
CA LYS A 78 2.20 -1.46 12.31
C LYS A 78 3.63 -2.01 12.23
N GLY A 79 4.57 -1.36 12.88
CA GLY A 79 5.99 -1.71 12.86
C GLY A 79 6.31 -3.19 13.13
N ALA A 80 5.62 -3.85 14.08
CA ALA A 80 5.87 -5.27 14.36
C ALA A 80 5.58 -6.22 13.18
N ARG A 81 4.76 -5.80 12.20
CA ARG A 81 4.53 -6.52 10.93
C ARG A 81 5.63 -6.18 9.94
N MET A 82 5.89 -4.89 9.73
CA MET A 82 6.92 -4.34 8.85
C MET A 82 8.31 -4.92 9.11
N TRP A 83 8.62 -5.26 10.38
CA TRP A 83 9.86 -5.92 10.78
C TRP A 83 10.22 -7.13 9.90
N THR A 84 9.23 -7.88 9.41
CA THR A 84 9.47 -9.07 8.58
C THR A 84 10.13 -8.70 7.26
N GLY A 85 9.53 -7.79 6.50
CA GLY A 85 10.08 -7.33 5.21
C GLY A 85 11.39 -6.56 5.38
N ALA A 86 11.48 -5.69 6.40
CA ALA A 86 12.70 -4.94 6.67
C ALA A 86 13.89 -5.88 7.00
N THR A 87 13.66 -6.91 7.80
CA THR A 87 14.67 -7.93 8.11
C THR A 87 15.05 -8.75 6.88
N GLN A 88 14.08 -9.12 6.05
CA GLN A 88 14.32 -9.87 4.81
C GLN A 88 15.18 -9.04 3.86
N ALA A 89 14.82 -7.80 3.60
CA ALA A 89 15.57 -6.91 2.71
C ALA A 89 17.03 -6.74 3.14
N ILE A 90 17.30 -6.60 4.45
CA ILE A 90 18.67 -6.53 4.97
C ILE A 90 19.42 -7.84 4.73
N LYS A 91 18.82 -8.99 5.03
CA LYS A 91 19.44 -10.31 4.86
C LYS A 91 19.79 -10.61 3.40
N GLU A 92 18.97 -10.15 2.46
CA GLU A 92 19.14 -10.33 1.03
C GLU A 92 20.01 -9.23 0.39
N GLY A 93 20.43 -8.24 1.19
CA GLY A 93 21.29 -7.15 0.73
C GLY A 93 20.62 -6.19 -0.25
N LEU A 94 19.29 -6.11 -0.26
CA LEU A 94 18.56 -5.21 -1.14
C LEU A 94 18.81 -3.75 -0.75
N LYS A 95 19.31 -2.96 -1.70
CA LYS A 95 19.64 -1.53 -1.53
C LYS A 95 18.55 -0.60 -2.04
N ASN A 96 17.61 -1.14 -2.80
CA ASN A 96 16.49 -0.41 -3.41
C ASN A 96 15.18 -0.53 -2.61
N VAL A 97 15.28 -0.78 -1.30
CA VAL A 97 14.11 -0.94 -0.41
C VAL A 97 14.26 -0.12 0.86
N ALA A 98 13.22 0.62 1.22
CA ALA A 98 13.06 1.28 2.51
C ALA A 98 11.69 0.99 3.12
N PHE A 99 11.59 1.19 4.44
CA PHE A 99 10.33 1.09 5.18
C PHE A 99 10.09 2.34 6.01
N LEU A 100 8.94 2.98 5.80
CA LEU A 100 8.52 4.17 6.53
C LEU A 100 7.37 3.83 7.47
N ARG A 101 7.64 3.82 8.77
CA ARG A 101 6.62 3.61 9.80
C ARG A 101 5.97 4.93 10.17
N THR A 102 4.79 5.19 9.59
CA THR A 102 4.00 6.40 9.85
C THR A 102 2.51 6.17 9.60
N ASN A 103 1.69 7.17 9.90
CA ASN A 103 0.30 7.27 9.49
C ASN A 103 0.21 7.69 8.01
N ILE A 104 -0.49 6.93 7.18
CA ILE A 104 -0.68 7.26 5.76
C ILE A 104 -1.47 8.58 5.59
N GLU A 105 -2.27 8.98 6.58
CA GLU A 105 -3.01 10.25 6.57
C GLU A 105 -2.11 11.50 6.49
N ILE A 106 -0.82 11.36 6.81
CA ILE A 106 0.16 12.46 6.75
C ILE A 106 1.30 12.19 5.75
N ILE A 107 1.05 11.31 4.78
CA ILE A 107 2.09 10.84 3.83
C ILE A 107 2.74 11.99 3.04
N GLU A 108 2.02 13.05 2.76
CA GLU A 108 2.53 14.24 2.06
C GLU A 108 3.64 14.99 2.81
N ARG A 109 3.87 14.66 4.10
CA ARG A 109 4.99 15.23 4.87
C ARG A 109 6.34 14.58 4.55
N PHE A 110 6.34 13.43 3.88
CA PHE A 110 7.51 12.60 3.64
C PHE A 110 8.03 12.64 2.21
N PHE A 111 7.24 13.18 1.29
CA PHE A 111 7.59 13.26 -0.12
C PHE A 111 7.32 14.65 -0.68
N SER A 112 8.21 15.11 -1.54
CA SER A 112 8.05 16.36 -2.31
C SER A 112 7.25 16.13 -3.57
N GLU A 113 6.85 17.22 -4.21
CA GLU A 113 6.22 17.19 -5.54
C GLU A 113 7.08 16.42 -6.54
N ASP A 114 6.46 15.57 -7.36
CA ASP A 114 7.08 14.74 -8.40
C ASP A 114 8.12 13.70 -7.90
N GLU A 115 8.18 13.43 -6.61
CA GLU A 115 9.16 12.49 -6.07
C GLU A 115 8.75 11.03 -6.25
N VAL A 116 7.46 10.72 -6.35
CA VAL A 116 6.91 9.36 -6.45
C VAL A 116 6.27 9.13 -7.81
N GLN A 117 6.54 7.98 -8.45
CA GLN A 117 6.03 7.60 -9.76
C GLN A 117 4.78 6.73 -9.70
N GLU A 118 4.73 5.82 -8.72
CA GLU A 118 3.64 4.86 -8.60
C GLU A 118 3.27 4.59 -7.13
N ILE A 119 2.01 4.25 -6.90
CA ILE A 119 1.48 3.86 -5.58
C ILE A 119 0.78 2.51 -5.71
N TRP A 120 1.14 1.57 -4.83
CA TRP A 120 0.48 0.28 -4.67
C TRP A 120 -0.38 0.25 -3.41
N LEU A 121 -1.62 -0.18 -3.56
CA LEU A 121 -2.59 -0.42 -2.51
C LEU A 121 -2.93 -1.92 -2.49
N THR A 122 -2.19 -2.70 -1.68
CA THR A 122 -2.32 -4.15 -1.62
C THR A 122 -3.08 -4.58 -0.37
N PHE A 123 -4.26 -5.16 -0.54
CA PHE A 123 -5.11 -5.68 0.54
C PHE A 123 -5.39 -4.70 1.68
N SER A 124 -5.47 -3.41 1.35
CA SER A 124 -5.81 -2.35 2.30
C SER A 124 -7.20 -2.56 2.90
N ASP A 125 -7.42 -2.03 4.11
CA ASP A 125 -8.74 -2.10 4.76
C ASP A 125 -9.77 -1.32 3.92
N PRO A 126 -10.89 -1.93 3.52
CA PRO A 126 -11.90 -1.28 2.68
C PRO A 126 -12.59 -0.10 3.35
N GLN A 127 -12.46 0.06 4.68
CA GLN A 127 -13.04 1.18 5.43
C GLN A 127 -14.51 1.44 5.06
N MET A 128 -15.32 0.36 5.05
CA MET A 128 -16.70 0.36 4.54
C MET A 128 -17.59 1.46 5.14
N LYS A 129 -17.37 1.78 6.43
CA LYS A 129 -18.15 2.78 7.18
C LYS A 129 -17.50 4.16 7.26
N ASN A 130 -16.28 4.32 6.74
CA ASN A 130 -15.53 5.57 6.85
C ASN A 130 -14.80 5.91 5.53
N PRO A 131 -15.50 6.58 4.58
CA PRO A 131 -14.92 6.90 3.27
C PRO A 131 -13.60 7.67 3.36
N ARG A 132 -13.49 8.62 4.28
CA ARG A 132 -12.26 9.44 4.42
C ARG A 132 -11.02 8.66 4.85
N LYS A 133 -11.18 7.44 5.40
CA LYS A 133 -10.06 6.55 5.75
C LYS A 133 -9.72 5.54 4.66
N ARG A 134 -10.50 5.48 3.59
CA ARG A 134 -10.31 4.57 2.46
C ARG A 134 -9.20 5.09 1.57
N LEU A 135 -8.13 4.30 1.38
CA LEU A 135 -6.94 4.73 0.64
C LEU A 135 -7.19 5.02 -0.85
N THR A 136 -8.32 4.57 -1.40
CA THR A 136 -8.76 4.88 -2.76
C THR A 136 -9.78 6.02 -2.83
N SER A 137 -10.10 6.73 -1.73
CA SER A 137 -11.04 7.85 -1.72
C SER A 137 -10.46 9.10 -2.38
N THR A 138 -11.32 10.01 -2.80
CA THR A 138 -10.91 11.31 -3.34
C THR A 138 -10.09 12.11 -2.31
N TYR A 139 -10.37 11.95 -1.01
CA TYR A 139 -9.58 12.52 0.07
C TYR A 139 -8.10 12.09 0.02
N PHE A 140 -7.82 10.82 -0.30
CA PHE A 140 -6.46 10.33 -0.48
C PHE A 140 -5.90 10.65 -1.86
N MET A 141 -6.72 10.66 -2.92
CA MET A 141 -6.27 11.09 -4.25
C MET A 141 -5.72 12.53 -4.20
N GLU A 142 -6.40 13.46 -3.50
CA GLU A 142 -5.91 14.83 -3.33
C GLU A 142 -4.58 14.90 -2.54
N ARG A 143 -4.33 13.97 -1.63
CA ARG A 143 -3.02 13.87 -0.95
C ARG A 143 -1.95 13.34 -1.88
N TYR A 144 -2.26 12.31 -2.65
CA TYR A 144 -1.30 11.71 -3.58
C TYR A 144 -0.85 12.69 -4.66
N ARG A 145 -1.74 13.55 -5.15
CA ARG A 145 -1.42 14.64 -6.10
C ARG A 145 -0.30 15.56 -5.64
N LYS A 146 -0.05 15.66 -4.33
CA LYS A 146 0.97 16.56 -3.77
C LYS A 146 2.39 16.05 -3.96
N PHE A 147 2.57 14.77 -4.24
CA PHE A 147 3.89 14.16 -4.35
C PHE A 147 4.04 13.14 -5.49
N LEU A 148 2.93 12.67 -6.03
CA LEU A 148 2.91 11.80 -7.20
C LEU A 148 3.16 12.65 -8.45
N VAL A 149 3.96 12.12 -9.39
CA VAL A 149 4.13 12.76 -10.70
C VAL A 149 2.79 12.95 -11.41
N ASP A 150 2.68 13.96 -12.27
CA ASP A 150 1.44 14.17 -13.02
C ASP A 150 1.11 12.94 -13.88
N GLY A 151 -0.12 12.46 -13.76
CA GLY A 151 -0.52 11.22 -14.42
C GLY A 151 0.15 9.96 -13.86
N GLY A 152 0.74 10.04 -12.67
CA GLY A 152 1.34 8.89 -11.99
C GLY A 152 0.35 7.76 -11.74
N ILE A 153 0.85 6.55 -11.59
CA ILE A 153 0.04 5.33 -11.60
C ILE A 153 -0.35 4.94 -10.17
N ILE A 154 -1.62 4.53 -10.02
CA ILE A 154 -2.10 3.91 -8.78
C ILE A 154 -2.61 2.51 -9.09
N HIS A 155 -2.20 1.55 -8.26
CA HIS A 155 -2.60 0.16 -8.32
C HIS A 155 -3.43 -0.21 -7.11
N LEU A 156 -4.53 -0.91 -7.34
CA LEU A 156 -5.32 -1.58 -6.30
C LEU A 156 -5.31 -3.07 -6.55
N LYS A 157 -4.86 -3.85 -5.56
CA LYS A 157 -5.00 -5.31 -5.52
C LYS A 157 -5.76 -5.69 -4.25
N THR A 158 -6.93 -6.32 -4.38
CA THR A 158 -7.84 -6.54 -3.24
C THR A 158 -8.70 -7.79 -3.37
N ASP A 159 -9.02 -8.40 -2.23
CA ASP A 159 -10.05 -9.42 -2.09
C ASP A 159 -11.47 -8.80 -1.95
N SER A 160 -11.56 -7.55 -1.54
CA SER A 160 -12.80 -6.85 -1.20
C SER A 160 -13.63 -6.48 -2.43
N ASN A 161 -14.84 -7.04 -2.55
CA ASN A 161 -15.82 -6.63 -3.55
C ASN A 161 -16.22 -5.18 -3.35
N PHE A 162 -16.48 -4.81 -2.09
CA PHE A 162 -16.85 -3.45 -1.73
C PHE A 162 -15.77 -2.44 -2.16
N LEU A 163 -14.50 -2.67 -1.81
CA LEU A 163 -13.42 -1.72 -2.13
C LEU A 163 -13.20 -1.61 -3.65
N PHE A 164 -13.25 -2.73 -4.35
CA PHE A 164 -13.09 -2.74 -5.81
C PHE A 164 -14.23 -2.01 -6.50
N THR A 165 -15.49 -2.29 -6.12
CA THR A 165 -16.68 -1.61 -6.67
C THR A 165 -16.64 -0.11 -6.39
N TYR A 166 -16.35 0.28 -5.14
CA TYR A 166 -16.20 1.69 -4.79
C TYR A 166 -15.10 2.37 -5.63
N THR A 167 -13.94 1.74 -5.76
CA THR A 167 -12.81 2.32 -6.51
C THR A 167 -13.18 2.45 -7.99
N THR A 168 -13.90 1.48 -8.55
CA THR A 168 -14.40 1.56 -9.92
C THR A 168 -15.31 2.78 -10.12
N TYR A 169 -16.30 2.96 -9.24
CA TYR A 169 -17.18 4.13 -9.31
C TYR A 169 -16.42 5.46 -9.12
N MET A 170 -15.47 5.50 -8.17
CA MET A 170 -14.67 6.70 -7.92
C MET A 170 -13.84 7.08 -9.15
N VAL A 171 -13.18 6.11 -9.78
CA VAL A 171 -12.33 6.33 -10.96
C VAL A 171 -13.18 6.74 -12.17
N GLU A 172 -14.29 6.05 -12.44
CA GLU A 172 -15.20 6.33 -13.55
C GLU A 172 -15.94 7.67 -13.37
N HIS A 173 -16.45 7.97 -12.18
CA HIS A 173 -17.13 9.23 -11.86
C HIS A 173 -16.24 10.46 -12.09
N ASN A 174 -14.94 10.33 -11.81
CA ASN A 174 -13.96 11.39 -11.99
C ASN A 174 -13.23 11.32 -13.35
N HIS A 175 -13.66 10.46 -14.26
CA HIS A 175 -13.07 10.28 -15.60
C HIS A 175 -11.56 10.04 -15.56
N LEU A 176 -11.04 9.35 -14.52
CA LEU A 176 -9.63 9.02 -14.42
C LEU A 176 -9.29 7.90 -15.41
N PRO A 177 -8.16 7.99 -16.13
CA PRO A 177 -7.79 6.98 -17.14
C PRO A 177 -7.50 5.61 -16.51
N ILE A 178 -8.34 4.62 -16.80
CA ILE A 178 -8.14 3.22 -16.41
C ILE A 178 -7.23 2.56 -17.46
N GLU A 179 -6.10 1.98 -17.02
CA GLU A 179 -5.21 1.23 -17.91
C GLU A 179 -5.54 -0.26 -17.94
N GLU A 180 -5.78 -0.85 -16.78
CA GLU A 180 -6.11 -2.26 -16.63
C GLU A 180 -7.12 -2.47 -15.49
N ARG A 181 -8.04 -3.42 -15.66
CA ARG A 181 -9.01 -3.79 -14.63
C ARG A 181 -9.45 -5.23 -14.79
N THR A 182 -9.53 -5.98 -13.70
CA THR A 182 -10.14 -7.31 -13.65
C THR A 182 -10.74 -7.58 -12.27
N ASP A 183 -11.86 -8.27 -12.23
CA ASP A 183 -12.52 -8.77 -11.01
C ASP A 183 -12.09 -10.20 -10.64
N ASP A 184 -11.31 -10.84 -11.53
CA ASP A 184 -10.71 -12.15 -11.29
C ASP A 184 -9.27 -12.20 -11.86
N LEU A 185 -8.32 -11.83 -11.02
CA LEU A 185 -6.91 -11.70 -11.41
C LEU A 185 -6.31 -12.99 -11.97
N TYR A 186 -6.61 -14.11 -11.36
CA TYR A 186 -5.96 -15.39 -11.68
C TYR A 186 -6.53 -16.09 -12.92
N HIS A 187 -7.70 -15.67 -13.38
CA HIS A 187 -8.31 -16.16 -14.61
C HIS A 187 -8.34 -15.10 -15.73
N ALA A 188 -7.77 -13.91 -15.47
CA ALA A 188 -7.74 -12.83 -16.47
C ALA A 188 -6.74 -13.15 -17.60
N SER A 189 -7.22 -13.18 -18.85
CA SER A 189 -6.40 -13.41 -20.05
C SER A 189 -5.99 -12.11 -20.77
N HIS A 190 -6.55 -10.96 -20.39
CA HIS A 190 -6.37 -9.68 -21.05
C HIS A 190 -5.31 -8.78 -20.43
N LEU A 191 -4.75 -9.18 -19.27
CA LEU A 191 -3.69 -8.42 -18.60
C LEU A 191 -2.36 -8.55 -19.37
N SER A 192 -1.56 -7.51 -19.35
CA SER A 192 -0.24 -7.56 -19.95
C SER A 192 0.66 -8.61 -19.27
N PRO A 193 1.60 -9.24 -20.01
CA PRO A 193 2.54 -10.20 -19.41
C PRO A 193 3.34 -9.59 -18.25
N LEU A 194 3.68 -8.29 -18.33
CA LEU A 194 4.37 -7.56 -17.28
C LEU A 194 3.51 -7.46 -16.03
N THR A 195 2.26 -7.03 -16.18
CA THR A 195 1.29 -6.94 -15.09
C THR A 195 1.07 -8.30 -14.44
N THR A 196 0.86 -9.34 -15.21
CA THR A 196 0.70 -10.72 -14.71
C THR A 196 1.90 -11.15 -13.88
N ARG A 197 3.14 -10.87 -14.35
CA ARG A 197 4.37 -11.18 -13.62
C ARG A 197 4.46 -10.44 -12.29
N ILE A 198 4.12 -9.15 -12.25
CA ILE A 198 4.12 -8.33 -11.02
C ILE A 198 3.07 -8.87 -10.05
N LEU A 199 1.86 -9.15 -10.53
CA LEU A 199 0.74 -9.60 -9.73
C LEU A 199 0.90 -11.03 -9.20
N SER A 200 1.88 -11.81 -9.71
CA SER A 200 2.21 -13.14 -9.19
C SER A 200 2.91 -13.12 -7.81
N ILE A 201 3.32 -11.94 -7.30
CA ILE A 201 3.75 -11.79 -5.90
C ILE A 201 2.52 -12.03 -5.02
N GLN A 202 2.53 -13.13 -4.28
CA GLN A 202 1.44 -13.46 -3.35
C GLN A 202 1.81 -13.08 -1.92
N THR A 203 0.94 -12.30 -1.27
CA THR A 203 1.07 -12.04 0.16
C THR A 203 0.44 -13.17 0.97
N TYR A 204 0.83 -13.28 2.23
CA TYR A 204 0.22 -14.22 3.18
C TYR A 204 -1.31 -14.04 3.26
N TYR A 205 -1.80 -12.81 3.27
CA TYR A 205 -3.24 -12.55 3.30
C TYR A 205 -3.93 -12.99 2.02
N GLU A 206 -3.32 -12.79 0.89
CA GLU A 206 -3.83 -13.19 -0.42
C GLU A 206 -4.03 -14.70 -0.51
N SER A 207 -3.02 -15.48 -0.11
CA SER A 207 -3.13 -16.95 -0.09
C SER A 207 -4.28 -17.45 0.80
N MET A 208 -4.54 -16.75 1.92
CA MET A 208 -5.69 -17.06 2.78
C MET A 208 -7.05 -16.81 2.10
N TRP A 209 -7.15 -15.76 1.28
CA TRP A 209 -8.40 -15.42 0.60
C TRP A 209 -8.66 -16.35 -0.59
N ILE A 210 -7.61 -16.65 -1.37
CA ILE A 210 -7.68 -17.64 -2.46
C ILE A 210 -8.11 -19.01 -1.93
N ALA A 211 -7.53 -19.46 -0.81
CA ALA A 211 -7.91 -20.73 -0.17
C ALA A 211 -9.37 -20.79 0.31
N ARG A 212 -10.05 -19.64 0.37
CA ARG A 212 -11.48 -19.52 0.69
C ARG A 212 -12.37 -19.35 -0.55
N GLY A 213 -11.81 -19.44 -1.73
CA GLY A 213 -12.53 -19.28 -3.00
C GLY A 213 -12.91 -17.84 -3.32
N LEU A 214 -12.20 -16.84 -2.74
CA LEU A 214 -12.42 -15.44 -3.08
C LEU A 214 -11.54 -15.04 -4.25
N ASN A 215 -12.15 -14.42 -5.27
CA ASN A 215 -11.41 -13.84 -6.38
C ASN A 215 -10.62 -12.63 -5.92
N ILE A 216 -9.38 -12.53 -6.38
CA ILE A 216 -8.56 -11.32 -6.21
C ILE A 216 -8.82 -10.39 -7.38
N LYS A 217 -9.06 -9.15 -7.06
CA LYS A 217 -9.38 -8.10 -8.03
C LYS A 217 -8.19 -7.16 -8.18
N TYR A 218 -8.07 -6.59 -9.36
CA TYR A 218 -7.01 -5.65 -9.67
C TYR A 218 -7.52 -4.49 -10.53
N MET A 219 -7.02 -3.30 -10.26
CA MET A 219 -7.23 -2.11 -11.08
C MET A 219 -5.95 -1.27 -11.10
N LYS A 220 -5.67 -0.69 -12.26
CA LYS A 220 -4.58 0.24 -12.51
C LYS A 220 -5.12 1.46 -13.23
N TRP A 221 -4.87 2.65 -12.68
CA TRP A 221 -5.34 3.91 -13.27
C TRP A 221 -4.31 5.02 -13.09
N ARG A 222 -4.46 6.09 -13.85
CA ARG A 222 -3.65 7.30 -13.73
C ARG A 222 -4.36 8.37 -12.91
N LEU A 223 -3.58 9.11 -12.13
CA LEU A 223 -4.06 10.25 -11.35
C LEU A 223 -3.47 11.56 -11.91
N PRO A 224 -4.22 12.32 -12.75
CA PRO A 224 -3.82 13.64 -13.16
C PRO A 224 -3.73 14.58 -11.95
N ARG A 225 -2.75 15.50 -11.97
CA ARG A 225 -2.55 16.46 -10.88
C ARG A 225 -3.69 17.45 -10.75
N THR A 226 -4.34 17.79 -11.85
CA THR A 226 -5.40 18.81 -11.94
C THR A 226 -6.79 18.18 -12.09
N GLY A 227 -7.81 19.02 -12.00
CA GLY A 227 -9.22 18.63 -12.07
C GLY A 227 -9.83 18.41 -10.68
N THR A 228 -11.11 18.76 -10.56
CA THR A 228 -11.89 18.56 -9.32
C THR A 228 -12.26 17.09 -9.17
N LEU A 229 -12.05 16.52 -7.99
CA LEU A 229 -12.49 15.17 -7.66
C LEU A 229 -13.74 15.21 -6.77
N ALA A 230 -14.72 14.39 -7.10
CA ALA A 230 -15.95 14.23 -6.34
C ALA A 230 -16.12 12.77 -5.89
N GLU A 231 -16.62 12.59 -4.67
CA GLU A 231 -16.98 11.24 -4.18
C GLU A 231 -18.20 10.72 -4.97
N PRO A 232 -18.20 9.44 -5.36
CA PRO A 232 -19.37 8.85 -5.99
C PRO A 232 -20.51 8.71 -4.98
N ASP A 233 -21.71 9.16 -5.37
CA ASP A 233 -22.95 8.97 -4.58
C ASP A 233 -23.61 7.66 -5.00
N VAL A 234 -23.12 6.55 -4.44
CA VAL A 234 -23.56 5.19 -4.78
C VAL A 234 -23.71 4.33 -3.51
N GLU A 235 -24.75 3.55 -3.48
CA GLU A 235 -24.91 2.51 -2.45
C GLU A 235 -24.21 1.23 -2.89
N ILE A 236 -23.34 0.67 -2.04
CA ILE A 236 -22.53 -0.50 -2.35
C ILE A 236 -22.73 -1.54 -1.27
N GLU A 237 -22.98 -2.78 -1.67
CA GLU A 237 -23.09 -3.93 -0.76
C GLU A 237 -21.82 -4.13 0.06
N LEU A 238 -21.97 -4.34 1.36
CA LEU A 238 -20.86 -4.51 2.28
C LEU A 238 -20.29 -5.93 2.22
N ASP A 239 -18.97 -6.06 2.41
CA ASP A 239 -18.33 -7.36 2.51
C ASP A 239 -18.65 -8.07 3.82
N ASP A 240 -19.38 -9.17 3.80
CA ASP A 240 -19.79 -9.94 4.99
C ASP A 240 -18.64 -10.73 5.62
N TYR A 241 -17.76 -11.32 4.81
CA TYR A 241 -16.72 -12.25 5.27
C TYR A 241 -15.64 -11.61 6.15
N ARG A 242 -15.42 -10.29 6.05
CA ARG A 242 -14.48 -9.56 6.91
C ARG A 242 -15.01 -9.33 8.31
N SER A 243 -16.32 -9.31 8.48
CA SER A 243 -17.01 -9.19 9.77
C SER A 243 -16.95 -10.47 10.59
N TYR A 244 -16.96 -11.64 9.94
CA TYR A 244 -16.99 -12.96 10.56
C TYR A 244 -15.81 -13.26 11.49
N HIS A 245 -14.62 -12.73 11.22
CA HIS A 245 -13.42 -12.93 12.05
C HIS A 245 -13.35 -12.06 13.30
N ARG A 246 -13.98 -10.90 13.33
CA ARG A 246 -14.05 -10.07 14.55
C ARG A 246 -14.89 -10.73 15.64
N THR A 247 -16.00 -11.34 15.24
CA THR A 247 -16.92 -12.03 16.16
C THR A 247 -16.29 -13.31 16.75
N LYS A 248 -15.55 -14.08 15.94
CA LYS A 248 -14.87 -15.29 16.42
C LYS A 248 -13.70 -15.00 17.38
N ARG A 249 -12.93 -13.93 17.19
CA ARG A 249 -11.89 -13.52 18.14
C ARG A 249 -12.47 -13.10 19.49
N SER A 250 -13.59 -12.36 19.49
CA SER A 250 -14.25 -11.93 20.73
C SER A 250 -14.92 -13.08 21.49
N SER A 251 -15.29 -14.19 20.83
CA SER A 251 -15.84 -15.37 21.47
C SER A 251 -14.77 -16.32 22.05
N LEU A 252 -13.57 -16.34 21.48
CA LEU A 252 -12.44 -17.11 22.02
C LEU A 252 -11.80 -16.44 23.26
N ASP A 253 -11.86 -15.09 23.34
CA ASP A 253 -11.36 -14.34 24.50
C ASP A 253 -12.35 -14.36 25.70
N LYS A 254 -13.58 -14.85 25.52
CA LYS A 254 -14.61 -14.99 26.58
C LYS A 254 -14.67 -16.40 27.20
N ALA A 255 -13.83 -17.33 26.73
CA ALA A 255 -13.74 -18.72 27.21
C ALA A 255 -12.47 -18.97 28.03
N LYS A 256 -12.00 -17.96 28.78
CA LYS A 256 -10.98 -18.09 29.82
C LYS A 256 -11.48 -17.50 31.14
#